data_f4318afae865160580e0c951fc123050
#
_entry.id   f4318afae865160580e0c951fc123050
#
_cell.length_a   1.000
_cell.length_b   1.000
_cell.length_c   1.000
_cell.angle_alpha   90.00
_cell.angle_beta   90.00
_cell.angle_gamma   90.00
#
_symmetry.space_group_name_H-M   'P 1'
#
loop_
_entity.id
_entity.type
_entity.pdbx_description
1 polymer ?
#
loop_
_entity_poly.entity_id
_entity_poly.type
_entity_poly.pdbx_seq_one_letter_code
_entity_poly.pdbx_strand_id
1 'polypeptide(L)'
;SFIFYDEVGIGRAKRNDNYEKYLPLHEDGRVSKQHCVIIQRGDCLYLMDDGSKNGTYLNGILVDRPTEVQREDVIGVGETRLEILRILRESE
;
A
#
# COMPACT_ATOMS: atom_id res chain seq x y z
N SER A 1 4.05 -2.04 13.91
CA SER A 1 3.35 -2.73 12.81
C SER A 1 1.96 -2.16 12.58
N PHE A 2 1.45 -2.39 11.38
CA PHE A 2 0.17 -1.86 10.94
C PHE A 2 -0.70 -3.01 10.43
N ILE A 3 -1.94 -3.09 10.93
CA ILE A 3 -2.87 -4.17 10.57
C ILE A 3 -4.10 -3.56 9.91
N PHE A 4 -4.53 -4.14 8.81
CA PHE A 4 -5.76 -3.74 8.14
C PHE A 4 -6.51 -4.97 7.62
N TYR A 5 -7.79 -4.76 7.36
CA TYR A 5 -8.67 -5.76 6.72
C TYR A 5 -9.29 -5.08 5.51
N ASP A 6 -9.56 -5.82 4.46
CA ASP A 6 -10.17 -5.36 3.21
C ASP A 6 -9.33 -4.38 2.42
N GLU A 7 -9.06 -3.17 2.92
CA GLU A 7 -8.23 -2.23 2.17
C GLU A 7 -7.50 -1.23 3.08
N VAL A 8 -6.39 -0.72 2.58
CA VAL A 8 -5.67 0.38 3.19
C VAL A 8 -5.18 1.31 2.10
N GLY A 9 -5.48 2.60 2.26
CA GLY A 9 -4.90 3.64 1.42
C GLY A 9 -3.58 4.10 2.03
N ILE A 10 -2.64 4.49 1.19
CA ILE A 10 -1.32 4.98 1.61
C ILE A 10 -1.06 6.31 0.92
N GLY A 11 -0.66 7.32 1.67
CA GLY A 11 -0.37 8.61 1.11
C GLY A 11 0.26 9.58 2.09
N ARG A 12 0.60 10.78 1.62
CA ARG A 12 1.24 11.81 2.42
C ARG A 12 0.25 12.61 3.26
N ALA A 13 -1.01 12.68 2.85
CA ALA A 13 -2.01 13.40 3.63
C ALA A 13 -2.10 12.80 5.03
N LYS A 14 -2.36 13.64 6.03
CA LYS A 14 -2.46 13.17 7.42
C LYS A 14 -3.69 12.33 7.67
N ARG A 15 -4.74 12.55 6.86
CA ARG A 15 -6.02 11.83 6.93
C ARG A 15 -6.57 11.66 5.54
N ASN A 16 -7.26 10.55 5.32
CA ASN A 16 -8.00 10.32 4.09
C ASN A 16 -9.21 9.44 4.39
N ASP A 17 -10.38 10.04 4.45
CA ASP A 17 -11.63 9.35 4.80
C ASP A 17 -12.23 8.55 3.64
N ASN A 18 -11.59 8.58 2.46
CA ASN A 18 -12.03 7.79 1.30
C ASN A 18 -11.69 6.31 1.44
N TYR A 19 -10.86 5.95 2.41
CA TYR A 19 -10.43 4.57 2.64
C TYR A 19 -10.91 4.10 4.00
N GLU A 20 -11.23 2.82 4.10
CA GLU A 20 -11.60 2.20 5.35
C GLU A 20 -10.47 2.28 6.36
N LYS A 21 -9.25 2.07 5.89
CA LYS A 21 -8.04 2.21 6.69
C LYS A 21 -7.05 3.03 5.89
N TYR A 22 -6.24 3.83 6.57
CA TYR A 22 -5.29 4.71 5.90
C TYR A 22 -3.98 4.78 6.66
N LEU A 23 -2.89 4.61 5.94
CA LEU A 23 -1.53 4.73 6.49
C LEU A 23 -0.91 6.06 6.02
N PRO A 24 -0.80 7.04 6.90
CA PRO A 24 -0.21 8.32 6.51
C PRO A 24 1.32 8.26 6.54
N LEU A 25 1.95 8.70 5.46
CA LEU A 25 3.39 8.86 5.38
C LEU A 25 3.70 10.36 5.23
N HIS A 26 3.20 11.14 6.17
CA HIS A 26 3.16 12.60 6.06
C HIS A 26 4.53 13.28 6.11
N GLU A 27 5.56 12.57 6.54
CA GLU A 27 6.92 13.13 6.60
C GLU A 27 7.74 12.83 5.35
N ASP A 28 7.23 12.01 4.43
CA ASP A 28 7.92 11.68 3.19
C ASP A 28 7.43 12.57 2.06
N GLY A 29 8.20 13.60 1.72
CA GLY A 29 7.82 14.58 0.71
C GLY A 29 7.72 14.04 -0.70
N ARG A 30 8.23 12.83 -0.95
CA ARG A 30 8.13 12.17 -2.26
C ARG A 30 6.90 11.31 -2.41
N VAL A 31 6.14 11.13 -1.34
CA VAL A 31 4.87 10.41 -1.37
C VAL A 31 3.77 11.39 -1.76
N SER A 32 2.94 11.01 -2.73
CA SER A 32 1.79 11.81 -3.14
C SER A 32 0.71 11.78 -2.07
N LYS A 33 -0.17 12.78 -2.05
CA LYS A 33 -1.24 12.86 -1.06
C LYS A 33 -2.10 11.59 -1.06
N GLN A 34 -2.42 11.07 -2.25
CA GLN A 34 -3.01 9.76 -2.44
C GLN A 34 -2.02 9.00 -3.31
N HIS A 35 -1.34 8.01 -2.76
CA HIS A 35 -0.23 7.38 -3.46
C HIS A 35 -0.59 6.00 -4.01
N CYS A 36 -1.04 5.11 -3.16
CA CYS A 36 -1.40 3.74 -3.57
C CYS A 36 -2.42 3.16 -2.60
N VAL A 37 -2.94 2.00 -2.96
CA VAL A 37 -3.91 1.28 -2.14
C VAL A 37 -3.56 -0.21 -2.17
N ILE A 38 -3.77 -0.88 -1.04
CA ILE A 38 -3.66 -2.33 -0.94
C ILE A 38 -5.05 -2.86 -0.62
N ILE A 39 -5.52 -3.81 -1.44
CA ILE A 39 -6.87 -4.37 -1.32
C ILE A 39 -6.76 -5.88 -1.11
N GLN A 40 -7.52 -6.40 -0.13
CA GLN A 40 -7.63 -7.83 0.07
C GLN A 40 -8.84 -8.38 -0.68
N ARG A 41 -8.61 -9.44 -1.43
CA ARG A 41 -9.67 -10.20 -2.11
C ARG A 41 -9.45 -11.68 -1.80
N GLY A 42 -10.33 -12.25 -0.97
CA GLY A 42 -10.14 -13.61 -0.48
C GLY A 42 -8.87 -13.69 0.36
N ASP A 43 -7.98 -14.59 -0.01
CA ASP A 43 -6.71 -14.78 0.69
C ASP A 43 -5.55 -14.01 0.06
N CYS A 44 -5.83 -13.18 -0.94
CA CYS A 44 -4.80 -12.46 -1.70
C CYS A 44 -4.84 -10.96 -1.43
N LEU A 45 -3.68 -10.33 -1.44
CA LEU A 45 -3.53 -8.88 -1.38
C LEU A 45 -3.06 -8.37 -2.73
N TYR A 46 -3.63 -7.24 -3.16
CA TYR A 46 -3.27 -6.59 -4.42
C TYR A 46 -2.87 -5.16 -4.16
N LEU A 47 -1.75 -4.75 -4.74
CA LEU A 47 -1.22 -3.39 -4.68
C LEU A 47 -1.57 -2.67 -5.97
N MET A 48 -2.10 -1.46 -5.84
CA MET A 48 -2.42 -0.61 -6.98
C MET A 48 -1.93 0.80 -6.76
N ASP A 49 -1.29 1.38 -7.78
CA ASP A 49 -0.93 2.78 -7.75
C ASP A 49 -2.21 3.63 -7.91
N ASP A 50 -2.31 4.73 -7.19
CA ASP A 50 -3.48 5.60 -7.21
C ASP A 50 -3.14 6.97 -7.80
N GLY A 51 -2.46 6.96 -8.96
CA GLY A 51 -2.08 8.17 -9.66
C GLY A 51 -0.91 8.92 -9.03
N SER A 52 0.02 8.20 -8.41
CA SER A 52 1.15 8.83 -7.75
C SER A 52 2.09 9.52 -8.73
N LYS A 53 2.73 10.59 -8.26
CA LYS A 53 3.67 11.36 -9.06
C LYS A 53 4.98 10.61 -9.28
N ASN A 54 5.48 9.93 -8.26
CA ASN A 54 6.78 9.27 -8.30
C ASN A 54 6.72 7.76 -8.48
N GLY A 55 5.51 7.20 -8.55
CA GLY A 55 5.32 5.76 -8.77
C GLY A 55 5.31 4.95 -7.49
N THR A 56 4.74 3.75 -7.61
CA THR A 56 4.71 2.74 -6.55
C THR A 56 5.51 1.55 -7.05
N TYR A 57 6.34 0.98 -6.18
CA TYR A 57 7.25 -0.10 -6.55
C TYR A 57 7.03 -1.33 -5.68
N LEU A 58 7.15 -2.50 -6.28
CA LEU A 58 7.09 -3.78 -5.57
C LEU A 58 8.42 -4.49 -5.82
N ASN A 59 9.20 -4.67 -4.76
CA ASN A 59 10.55 -5.26 -4.85
C ASN A 59 11.41 -4.55 -5.90
N GLY A 60 11.28 -3.22 -5.99
CA GLY A 60 12.04 -2.39 -6.92
C GLY A 60 11.47 -2.30 -8.33
N ILE A 61 10.34 -2.97 -8.60
CA ILE A 61 9.72 -2.97 -9.94
C ILE A 61 8.49 -2.08 -9.92
N LEU A 62 8.38 -1.18 -10.91
CA LEU A 62 7.25 -0.26 -11.00
C LEU A 62 5.93 -1.00 -11.16
N VAL A 63 4.96 -0.65 -10.34
CA VAL A 63 3.61 -1.23 -10.37
C VAL A 63 2.76 -0.39 -11.33
N ASP A 64 2.42 -0.94 -12.49
CA ASP A 64 1.62 -0.26 -13.51
C ASP A 64 0.21 -0.84 -13.65
N ARG A 65 -0.13 -1.85 -12.85
CA ARG A 65 -1.44 -2.51 -12.83
C ARG A 65 -1.62 -3.18 -11.48
N PRO A 66 -2.85 -3.58 -11.10
CA PRO A 66 -3.04 -4.32 -9.86
C PRO A 66 -2.12 -5.54 -9.82
N THR A 67 -1.32 -5.63 -8.77
CA THR A 67 -0.27 -6.65 -8.66
C THR A 67 -0.39 -7.36 -7.32
N GLU A 68 -0.42 -8.67 -7.34
CA GLU A 68 -0.48 -9.45 -6.11
C GLU A 68 0.79 -9.28 -5.30
N VAL A 69 0.63 -9.09 -3.98
CA VAL A 69 1.76 -9.00 -3.06
C VAL A 69 1.77 -10.19 -2.13
N GLN A 70 2.96 -10.64 -1.79
CA GLN A 70 3.21 -11.81 -0.95
C GLN A 70 3.86 -11.38 0.36
N ARG A 71 3.87 -12.30 1.31
CA ARG A 71 4.63 -12.09 2.55
C ARG A 71 6.10 -11.86 2.20
N GLU A 72 6.73 -10.93 2.89
CA GLU A 72 8.14 -10.52 2.71
C GLU A 72 8.39 -9.61 1.50
N ASP A 73 7.37 -9.35 0.66
CA ASP A 73 7.51 -8.35 -0.40
C ASP A 73 7.71 -6.98 0.21
N VAL A 74 8.46 -6.14 -0.49
CA VAL A 74 8.76 -4.77 -0.08
C VAL A 74 8.11 -3.79 -1.04
N ILE A 75 7.27 -2.92 -0.49
CA ILE A 75 6.59 -1.88 -1.26
C ILE A 75 7.39 -0.58 -1.11
N GLY A 76 7.77 0.02 -2.23
CA GLY A 76 8.48 1.30 -2.25
C GLY A 76 7.54 2.44 -2.62
N VAL A 77 7.42 3.43 -1.74
CA VAL A 77 6.65 4.64 -1.97
C VAL A 77 7.51 5.83 -1.54
N GLY A 78 7.86 6.70 -2.49
CA GLY A 78 8.79 7.78 -2.20
C GLY A 78 10.11 7.22 -1.68
N GLU A 79 10.55 7.70 -0.52
CA GLU A 79 11.76 7.19 0.14
C GLU A 79 11.43 6.12 1.19
N THR A 80 10.17 5.78 1.34
CA THR A 80 9.69 4.83 2.35
C THR A 80 9.63 3.42 1.80
N ARG A 81 9.98 2.44 2.62
CA ARG A 81 9.88 1.01 2.31
C ARG A 81 8.96 0.36 3.32
N LEU A 82 7.97 -0.37 2.82
CA LEU A 82 7.00 -1.08 3.64
C LEU A 82 7.09 -2.57 3.35
N GLU A 83 7.33 -3.37 4.36
CA GLU A 83 7.43 -4.81 4.20
C GLU A 83 6.15 -5.50 4.62
N ILE A 84 5.71 -6.49 3.83
CA ILE A 84 4.55 -7.31 4.16
C ILE A 84 5.02 -8.42 5.11
N LEU A 85 4.66 -8.29 6.37
CA LEU A 85 5.10 -9.24 7.39
C LEU A 85 4.20 -10.47 7.47
N ARG A 86 2.88 -10.28 7.25
CA ARG A 86 1.91 -11.33 7.44
C ARG A 86 0.62 -11.02 6.68
N ILE A 87 0.03 -12.03 6.09
CA ILE A 87 -1.27 -11.90 5.41
C ILE A 87 -2.28 -12.72 6.20
N LEU A 88 -3.34 -12.07 6.67
CA LEU A 88 -4.41 -12.71 7.42
C LEU A 88 -5.45 -13.24 6.43
N ARG A 89 -5.83 -14.50 6.58
CA ARG A 89 -6.79 -15.16 5.71
C ARG A 89 -8.19 -15.05 6.30
N GLU A 90 -9.17 -14.92 5.41
CA GLU A 90 -10.56 -14.81 5.82
C GLU A 90 -11.05 -16.05 6.60
N SER A 91 -10.53 -17.21 6.27
CA SER A 91 -10.96 -18.48 6.85
C SER A 91 -10.29 -18.82 8.17
N GLU A 92 -9.47 -17.96 8.69
CA GLU A 92 -8.73 -18.20 9.96
C GLU A 92 -9.33 -17.47 11.15
#